data_cce73b8e0165dcd731cec90f03991b1d
#
_entry.id   cce73b8e0165dcd731cec90f03991b1d
#
_cell.length_a   1.000
_cell.length_b   1.000
_cell.length_c   1.000
_cell.angle_alpha   90.00
_cell.angle_beta   90.00
_cell.angle_gamma   90.00
#
_symmetry.space_group_name_H-M   'P 1'
#
loop_
_entity.id
_entity.type
_entity.pdbx_description
1 polymer ?
#
loop_
_entity_poly.entity_id
_entity_poly.type
_entity_poly.pdbx_seq_one_letter_code
_entity_poly.pdbx_strand_id
1 'polypeptide(L)'
;MCIRDRIIDDGISFDPTAKETSDNVQSLDQQLTQGLGLFLIRRTMDKVEYHSTDNHNELILTKNIDIDFKPEATLKTNLCQIEEVTILTIEGRLDTANANTFNTVLQPLLDSKTPNIIVNCEGLSYISSSGLRSLITLQKSVMQHGGQLVLEAMKPEIRKIFDMTGCSGLFTVR
;
A
#
# COMPACT_ATOMS: atom_id res chain seq x y z
N MET A 1 -15.92 11.25 -1.71
CA MET A 1 -15.15 12.41 -2.22
C MET A 1 -14.74 12.12 -3.66
N CYS A 2 -14.86 13.09 -4.56
CA CYS A 2 -14.43 12.94 -5.95
C CYS A 2 -13.14 13.76 -6.14
N ILE A 3 -12.07 13.11 -6.59
CA ILE A 3 -10.84 13.78 -7.01
C ILE A 3 -10.86 13.86 -8.53
N ARG A 4 -10.53 15.03 -9.07
CA ARG A 4 -10.43 15.26 -10.50
C ARG A 4 -9.13 16.00 -10.78
N ASP A 5 -8.20 15.30 -11.43
CA ASP A 5 -6.90 15.86 -11.84
C ASP A 5 -6.93 16.17 -13.33
N ARG A 6 -6.20 17.21 -13.71
CA ARG A 6 -6.11 17.71 -15.08
C ARG A 6 -4.63 17.86 -15.44
N ILE A 7 -4.21 17.17 -16.49
CA ILE A 7 -2.87 17.24 -17.06
C ILE A 7 -2.97 17.91 -18.41
N ILE A 8 -2.18 18.94 -18.63
CA ILE A 8 -2.16 19.70 -19.89
C ILE A 8 -0.74 19.69 -20.43
N ASP A 9 -0.58 19.40 -21.71
CA ASP A 9 0.67 19.48 -22.44
C ASP A 9 0.44 20.03 -23.86
N ASP A 10 1.51 20.50 -24.50
CA ASP A 10 1.55 21.01 -25.87
C ASP A 10 2.29 20.06 -26.84
N GLY A 11 2.41 18.80 -26.47
CA GLY A 11 3.04 17.75 -27.26
C GLY A 11 2.19 17.28 -28.43
N ILE A 12 2.69 16.24 -29.08
CA ILE A 12 1.95 15.58 -30.18
C ILE A 12 0.67 14.94 -29.60
N SER A 13 -0.46 15.19 -30.25
CA SER A 13 -1.73 14.61 -29.85
C SER A 13 -1.68 13.09 -29.83
N PHE A 14 -1.99 12.52 -28.67
CA PHE A 14 -2.07 11.08 -28.44
C PHE A 14 -3.26 10.78 -27.54
N ASP A 15 -4.28 10.16 -28.10
CA ASP A 15 -5.49 9.82 -27.32
C ASP A 15 -5.27 8.53 -26.50
N PRO A 16 -5.04 8.63 -25.19
CA PRO A 16 -4.87 7.47 -24.34
C PRO A 16 -6.19 6.73 -24.08
N THR A 17 -7.33 7.29 -24.49
CA THR A 17 -8.66 6.65 -24.33
C THR A 17 -9.06 5.84 -25.55
N ALA A 18 -8.40 6.03 -26.70
CA ALA A 18 -8.65 5.25 -27.91
C ALA A 18 -8.51 3.75 -27.61
N LYS A 19 -9.52 2.97 -28.01
CA LYS A 19 -9.45 1.51 -27.89
C LYS A 19 -8.37 1.03 -28.86
N GLU A 20 -7.29 0.47 -28.32
CA GLU A 20 -6.46 -0.41 -29.12
C GLU A 20 -7.32 -1.62 -29.50
N THR A 21 -7.77 -1.64 -30.75
CA THR A 21 -8.34 -2.83 -31.39
C THR A 21 -7.21 -3.78 -31.72
N SER A 22 -6.67 -4.45 -30.74
CA SER A 22 -5.87 -5.65 -30.97
C SER A 22 -6.17 -6.66 -29.87
N ASP A 23 -7.03 -7.61 -30.22
CA ASP A 23 -7.22 -8.89 -29.53
C ASP A 23 -5.95 -9.77 -29.57
N ASN A 24 -4.79 -9.19 -29.71
CA ASN A 24 -3.52 -9.89 -29.56
C ASN A 24 -3.08 -9.78 -28.11
N VAL A 25 -3.21 -10.90 -27.43
CA VAL A 25 -2.53 -11.20 -26.16
C VAL A 25 -1.02 -11.11 -26.43
N GLN A 26 -0.50 -9.88 -26.45
CA GLN A 26 0.93 -9.66 -26.40
C GLN A 26 1.41 -10.07 -25.02
N SER A 27 2.52 -10.82 -25.02
CA SER A 27 3.14 -11.34 -23.80
C SER A 27 3.26 -10.24 -22.73
N LEU A 28 3.07 -10.60 -21.47
CA LEU A 28 3.21 -9.71 -20.29
C LEU A 28 4.51 -8.87 -20.33
N ASP A 29 5.58 -9.40 -20.91
CA ASP A 29 6.87 -8.71 -21.05
C ASP A 29 6.85 -7.51 -22.01
N GLN A 30 5.99 -7.50 -23.04
CA GLN A 30 5.84 -6.35 -23.94
C GLN A 30 4.94 -5.27 -23.36
N GLN A 31 3.96 -5.63 -22.52
CA GLN A 31 3.13 -4.68 -21.80
C GLN A 31 3.90 -3.94 -20.68
N LEU A 32 4.94 -4.56 -20.13
CA LEU A 32 5.78 -3.97 -19.07
C LEU A 32 6.71 -2.85 -19.59
N THR A 33 7.02 -2.84 -20.89
CA THR A 33 7.96 -1.86 -21.47
C THR A 33 7.29 -0.67 -22.17
N GLN A 34 6.06 -0.82 -22.66
CA GLN A 34 5.36 0.25 -23.38
C GLN A 34 3.88 0.28 -22.98
N GLY A 35 3.51 1.23 -22.12
CA GLY A 35 2.09 1.49 -21.79
C GLY A 35 1.62 1.08 -20.41
N LEU A 36 2.50 0.58 -19.52
CA LEU A 36 2.13 0.22 -18.14
C LEU A 36 1.45 1.39 -17.41
N GLY A 37 1.93 2.62 -17.61
CA GLY A 37 1.33 3.81 -17.02
C GLY A 37 -0.14 4.01 -17.43
N LEU A 38 -0.45 3.92 -18.71
CA LEU A 38 -1.81 4.04 -19.22
C LEU A 38 -2.70 2.88 -18.78
N PHE A 39 -2.16 1.67 -18.75
CA PHE A 39 -2.87 0.51 -18.23
C PHE A 39 -3.26 0.70 -16.77
N LEU A 40 -2.34 1.17 -15.93
CA LEU A 40 -2.61 1.45 -14.51
C LEU A 40 -3.63 2.57 -14.35
N ILE A 41 -3.52 3.66 -15.11
CA ILE A 41 -4.48 4.77 -15.09
C ILE A 41 -5.89 4.25 -15.43
N ARG A 42 -6.04 3.51 -16.53
CA ARG A 42 -7.34 2.96 -16.93
C ARG A 42 -7.93 1.99 -15.91
N ARG A 43 -7.09 1.25 -15.19
CA ARG A 43 -7.53 0.28 -14.19
C ARG A 43 -7.83 0.91 -12.83
N THR A 44 -7.19 2.02 -12.51
CA THR A 44 -7.31 2.65 -11.18
C THR A 44 -8.27 3.82 -11.15
N MET A 45 -8.45 4.54 -12.27
CA MET A 45 -9.37 5.68 -12.35
C MET A 45 -10.77 5.23 -12.72
N ASP A 46 -11.78 5.94 -12.20
CA ASP A 46 -13.18 5.64 -12.53
C ASP A 46 -13.59 6.27 -13.86
N LYS A 47 -12.93 7.36 -14.24
CA LYS A 47 -13.13 8.02 -15.53
C LYS A 47 -11.82 8.62 -16.03
N VAL A 48 -11.56 8.44 -17.33
CA VAL A 48 -10.44 9.03 -18.06
C VAL A 48 -11.01 9.71 -19.29
N GLU A 49 -10.79 11.02 -19.43
CA GLU A 49 -11.25 11.84 -20.55
C GLU A 49 -10.05 12.49 -21.22
N TYR A 50 -10.04 12.52 -22.54
CA TYR A 50 -9.00 13.18 -23.31
C TYR A 50 -9.60 14.18 -24.28
N HIS A 51 -9.04 15.37 -24.32
CA HIS A 51 -9.40 16.44 -25.24
C HIS A 51 -8.13 16.97 -25.91
N SER A 52 -8.14 17.08 -27.21
CA SER A 52 -7.06 17.70 -27.97
C SER A 52 -7.60 18.88 -28.75
N THR A 53 -6.87 19.97 -28.69
CA THR A 53 -7.08 21.17 -29.50
C THR A 53 -5.81 21.46 -30.29
N ASP A 54 -5.84 22.44 -31.19
CA ASP A 54 -4.68 22.80 -32.02
C ASP A 54 -3.46 23.27 -31.20
N ASN A 55 -3.68 23.66 -29.94
CA ASN A 55 -2.64 24.26 -29.10
C ASN A 55 -2.25 23.42 -27.88
N HIS A 56 -3.04 22.46 -27.45
CA HIS A 56 -2.73 21.64 -26.27
C HIS A 56 -3.57 20.38 -26.19
N ASN A 57 -3.03 19.41 -25.47
CA ASN A 57 -3.71 18.20 -25.05
C ASN A 57 -4.13 18.31 -23.59
N GLU A 58 -5.28 17.77 -23.27
CA GLU A 58 -5.82 17.75 -21.93
C GLU A 58 -6.27 16.34 -21.56
N LEU A 59 -5.68 15.77 -20.51
CA LEU A 59 -6.08 14.51 -19.92
C LEU A 59 -6.73 14.76 -18.57
N ILE A 60 -7.98 14.33 -18.41
CA ILE A 60 -8.73 14.47 -17.17
C ILE A 60 -8.92 13.09 -16.55
N LEU A 61 -8.46 12.95 -15.32
CA LEU A 61 -8.54 11.73 -14.52
C LEU A 61 -9.53 11.97 -13.37
N THR A 62 -10.54 11.11 -13.25
CA THR A 62 -11.52 11.21 -12.17
C THR A 62 -11.47 9.94 -11.33
N LYS A 63 -11.38 10.11 -9.99
CA LYS A 63 -11.46 9.04 -9.01
C LYS A 63 -12.49 9.36 -7.95
N ASN A 64 -13.49 8.52 -7.82
CA ASN A 64 -14.40 8.55 -6.69
C ASN A 64 -13.73 7.76 -5.55
N ILE A 65 -13.43 8.45 -4.48
CA ILE A 65 -12.89 7.83 -3.29
C ILE A 65 -14.05 7.78 -2.30
N ASP A 66 -14.54 6.58 -2.03
CA ASP A 66 -15.41 6.33 -0.90
C ASP A 66 -14.53 6.46 0.35
N ILE A 67 -14.33 7.70 0.76
CA ILE A 67 -13.75 7.97 2.05
C ILE A 67 -14.89 7.78 3.04
N ASP A 68 -15.05 6.58 3.57
CA ASP A 68 -15.55 6.43 4.92
C ASP A 68 -14.54 7.12 5.84
N PHE A 69 -14.60 8.45 5.82
CA PHE A 69 -13.90 9.29 6.75
C PHE A 69 -14.60 9.07 8.11
N LYS A 70 -14.34 7.92 8.72
CA LYS A 70 -14.44 7.83 10.16
C LYS A 70 -13.32 8.71 10.69
N PRO A 71 -13.64 9.90 11.22
CA PRO A 71 -12.64 10.67 11.93
C PRO A 71 -12.18 9.77 13.08
N GLU A 72 -10.86 9.62 13.20
CA GLU A 72 -10.19 9.10 14.38
C GLU A 72 -10.24 7.58 14.63
N ALA A 73 -9.40 6.89 13.93
CA ALA A 73 -8.69 5.83 14.62
C ALA A 73 -7.23 6.31 14.75
N THR A 74 -6.93 7.08 15.78
CA THR A 74 -5.56 7.34 16.21
C THR A 74 -4.87 5.98 16.38
N LEU A 75 -3.63 5.88 15.92
CA LEU A 75 -2.84 4.68 16.12
C LEU A 75 -2.68 4.41 17.62
N LYS A 76 -3.09 3.23 18.05
CA LYS A 76 -2.82 2.72 19.39
C LYS A 76 -1.94 1.48 19.27
N THR A 77 -0.96 1.39 20.12
CA THR A 77 -0.06 0.26 20.16
C THR A 77 0.10 -0.21 21.60
N ASN A 78 0.16 -1.51 21.79
CA ASN A 78 0.43 -2.11 23.09
C ASN A 78 1.47 -3.22 22.92
N LEU A 79 2.46 -3.24 23.80
CA LEU A 79 3.47 -4.28 23.87
C LEU A 79 3.26 -5.10 25.13
N CYS A 80 3.17 -6.41 24.95
CA CYS A 80 3.09 -7.38 26.05
C CYS A 80 4.08 -8.50 25.78
N GLN A 81 4.83 -8.90 26.80
CA GLN A 81 5.72 -10.03 26.72
C GLN A 81 5.15 -11.20 27.53
N ILE A 82 5.02 -12.35 26.88
CA ILE A 82 4.57 -13.60 27.49
C ILE A 82 5.66 -14.62 27.21
N GLU A 83 6.36 -15.05 28.27
CA GLU A 83 7.51 -15.95 28.17
C GLU A 83 8.56 -15.41 27.17
N GLU A 84 8.84 -16.15 26.09
CA GLU A 84 9.82 -15.79 25.05
C GLU A 84 9.18 -15.13 23.83
N VAL A 85 7.89 -14.79 23.89
CA VAL A 85 7.14 -14.20 22.78
C VAL A 85 6.73 -12.77 23.14
N THR A 86 7.03 -11.83 22.27
CA THR A 86 6.53 -10.47 22.39
C THR A 86 5.31 -10.28 21.49
N ILE A 87 4.22 -9.79 22.06
CA ILE A 87 2.99 -9.48 21.34
C ILE A 87 2.90 -7.97 21.17
N LEU A 88 2.88 -7.52 19.93
CA LEU A 88 2.61 -6.14 19.54
C LEU A 88 1.19 -6.04 18.99
N THR A 89 0.29 -5.39 19.73
CA THR A 89 -1.06 -5.10 19.25
C THR A 89 -1.09 -3.74 18.56
N ILE A 90 -1.70 -3.68 17.38
CA ILE A 90 -1.84 -2.46 16.58
C ILE A 90 -3.33 -2.21 16.32
N GLU A 91 -3.83 -1.05 16.74
CA GLU A 91 -5.21 -0.63 16.53
C GLU A 91 -5.27 0.72 15.83
N GLY A 92 -6.29 0.90 15.00
CA GLY A 92 -6.53 2.16 14.28
C GLY A 92 -5.80 2.22 12.95
N ARG A 93 -5.29 3.41 12.61
CA ARG A 93 -4.64 3.69 11.32
C ARG A 93 -3.13 3.84 11.49
N LEU A 94 -2.38 3.08 10.72
CA LEU A 94 -0.92 3.26 10.61
C LEU A 94 -0.62 3.99 9.30
N ASP A 95 -0.62 5.30 9.34
CA ASP A 95 -0.40 6.18 8.20
C ASP A 95 0.96 6.89 8.25
N THR A 96 1.23 7.73 7.27
CA THR A 96 2.50 8.45 7.17
C THR A 96 2.71 9.43 8.32
N ALA A 97 1.64 10.01 8.87
CA ALA A 97 1.73 10.99 9.94
C ALA A 97 2.19 10.37 11.27
N ASN A 98 1.78 9.12 11.54
CA ASN A 98 2.12 8.43 12.77
C ASN A 98 3.20 7.34 12.64
N ALA A 99 3.72 7.11 11.41
CA ALA A 99 4.76 6.10 11.16
C ALA A 99 6.03 6.35 11.99
N ASN A 100 6.43 7.60 12.21
CA ASN A 100 7.59 7.93 13.04
C ASN A 100 7.35 7.56 14.50
N THR A 101 6.17 7.85 15.06
CA THR A 101 5.78 7.45 16.40
C THR A 101 5.76 5.93 16.53
N PHE A 102 5.26 5.23 15.50
CA PHE A 102 5.27 3.78 15.45
C PHE A 102 6.70 3.22 15.44
N ASN A 103 7.61 3.80 14.69
CA ASN A 103 9.02 3.40 14.70
C ASN A 103 9.67 3.55 16.08
N THR A 104 9.30 4.57 16.84
CA THR A 104 9.76 4.73 18.24
C THR A 104 9.29 3.55 19.12
N VAL A 105 8.05 3.09 18.90
CA VAL A 105 7.53 1.88 19.61
C VAL A 105 8.28 0.61 19.20
N LEU A 106 8.70 0.51 17.93
CA LEU A 106 9.45 -0.64 17.44
C LEU A 106 10.92 -0.64 17.87
N GLN A 107 11.49 0.51 18.22
CA GLN A 107 12.92 0.62 18.55
C GLN A 107 13.39 -0.39 19.61
N PRO A 108 12.69 -0.56 20.74
CA PRO A 108 13.09 -1.58 21.74
C PRO A 108 13.08 -3.01 21.18
N LEU A 109 12.21 -3.31 20.22
CA LEU A 109 12.13 -4.63 19.57
C LEU A 109 13.25 -4.83 18.56
N LEU A 110 13.69 -3.75 17.90
CA LEU A 110 14.83 -3.78 16.98
C LEU A 110 16.15 -3.92 17.71
N ASP A 111 16.28 -3.30 18.90
CA ASP A 111 17.48 -3.31 19.73
C ASP A 111 17.57 -4.59 20.58
N SER A 112 16.43 -5.19 20.91
CA SER A 112 16.37 -6.44 21.65
C SER A 112 16.60 -7.62 20.72
N LYS A 113 17.33 -8.63 21.20
CA LYS A 113 17.47 -9.91 20.50
C LYS A 113 16.23 -10.79 20.72
N THR A 114 15.03 -10.19 20.68
CA THR A 114 13.76 -10.90 20.93
C THR A 114 13.46 -11.82 19.74
N PRO A 115 13.51 -13.14 19.90
CA PRO A 115 13.47 -14.05 18.77
C PRO A 115 12.09 -14.21 18.17
N ASN A 116 11.01 -14.03 18.96
CA ASN A 116 9.66 -14.31 18.49
C ASN A 116 8.71 -13.14 18.76
N ILE A 117 8.10 -12.64 17.70
CA ILE A 117 7.16 -11.52 17.75
C ILE A 117 5.85 -11.91 17.06
N ILE A 118 4.74 -11.67 17.74
CA ILE A 118 3.40 -11.73 17.17
C ILE A 118 2.90 -10.30 17.04
N VAL A 119 2.48 -9.91 15.84
CA VAL A 119 1.81 -8.63 15.59
C VAL A 119 0.33 -8.90 15.42
N ASN A 120 -0.47 -8.54 16.41
CA ASN A 120 -1.92 -8.62 16.35
C ASN A 120 -2.47 -7.42 15.57
N CYS A 121 -3.05 -7.70 14.41
CA CYS A 121 -3.61 -6.73 13.46
C CYS A 121 -5.14 -6.63 13.51
N GLU A 122 -5.83 -7.25 14.48
CA GLU A 122 -7.30 -7.26 14.57
C GLU A 122 -7.89 -5.85 14.56
N GLY A 123 -7.27 -4.93 15.31
CA GLY A 123 -7.67 -3.55 15.41
C GLY A 123 -7.18 -2.66 14.25
N LEU A 124 -6.26 -3.15 13.42
CA LEU A 124 -5.69 -2.36 12.33
C LEU A 124 -6.73 -2.14 11.22
N SER A 125 -7.00 -0.87 10.92
CA SER A 125 -8.01 -0.46 9.93
C SER A 125 -7.41 0.10 8.64
N TYR A 126 -6.14 0.52 8.69
CA TYR A 126 -5.43 1.06 7.52
C TYR A 126 -3.92 0.97 7.73
N ILE A 127 -3.19 0.72 6.65
CA ILE A 127 -1.73 0.77 6.63
C ILE A 127 -1.24 1.50 5.38
N SER A 128 -0.34 2.48 5.57
CA SER A 128 0.35 3.17 4.49
C SER A 128 1.64 2.45 4.09
N SER A 129 2.24 2.89 2.98
CA SER A 129 3.56 2.39 2.56
C SER A 129 4.66 2.64 3.63
N SER A 130 4.56 3.71 4.39
CA SER A 130 5.47 4.00 5.51
C SER A 130 5.30 3.01 6.65
N GLY A 131 4.04 2.71 7.04
CA GLY A 131 3.74 1.69 8.05
C GLY A 131 4.18 0.29 7.63
N LEU A 132 3.94 -0.06 6.37
CA LEU A 132 4.38 -1.34 5.80
C LEU A 132 5.91 -1.47 5.85
N ARG A 133 6.64 -0.39 5.51
CA ARG A 133 8.11 -0.35 5.61
C ARG A 133 8.59 -0.59 7.03
N SER A 134 7.93 -0.03 8.03
CA SER A 134 8.26 -0.24 9.45
C SER A 134 8.13 -1.73 9.83
N LEU A 135 7.06 -2.40 9.42
CA LEU A 135 6.88 -3.84 9.66
C LEU A 135 7.92 -4.69 8.91
N ILE A 136 8.29 -4.32 7.67
CA ILE A 136 9.35 -5.01 6.92
C ILE A 136 10.70 -4.86 7.62
N THR A 137 10.99 -3.68 8.17
CA THR A 137 12.22 -3.44 8.94
C THR A 137 12.27 -4.33 10.18
N LEU A 138 11.16 -4.43 10.92
CA LEU A 138 11.04 -5.32 12.07
C LEU A 138 11.22 -6.79 11.66
N GLN A 139 10.56 -7.24 10.59
CA GLN A 139 10.71 -8.60 10.06
C GLN A 139 12.17 -8.94 9.76
N LYS A 140 12.87 -8.04 9.06
CA LYS A 140 14.29 -8.24 8.74
C LYS A 140 15.16 -8.36 9.99
N SER A 141 14.93 -7.50 10.98
CA SER A 141 15.66 -7.55 12.25
C SER A 141 15.42 -8.87 12.98
N VAL A 142 14.16 -9.30 13.10
CA VAL A 142 13.80 -10.58 13.75
C VAL A 142 14.47 -11.77 13.05
N MET A 143 14.43 -11.81 11.71
CA MET A 143 15.08 -12.88 10.94
C MET A 143 16.61 -12.88 11.12
N GLN A 144 17.25 -11.72 11.18
CA GLN A 144 18.70 -11.60 11.41
C GLN A 144 19.13 -12.17 12.77
N HIS A 145 18.23 -12.16 13.76
CA HIS A 145 18.45 -12.72 15.08
C HIS A 145 17.94 -14.17 15.21
N GLY A 146 17.57 -14.81 14.09
CA GLY A 146 17.12 -16.21 14.08
C GLY A 146 15.71 -16.41 14.63
N GLY A 147 14.92 -15.34 14.75
CA GLY A 147 13.56 -15.35 15.26
C GLY A 147 12.48 -15.48 14.20
N GLN A 148 11.23 -15.41 14.64
CA GLN A 148 10.04 -15.45 13.78
C GLN A 148 9.10 -14.27 14.12
N LEU A 149 8.61 -13.59 13.09
CA LEU A 149 7.54 -12.61 13.19
C LEU A 149 6.29 -13.18 12.51
N VAL A 150 5.18 -13.16 13.22
CA VAL A 150 3.88 -13.62 12.74
C VAL A 150 2.89 -12.47 12.78
N LEU A 151 2.17 -12.24 11.69
CA LEU A 151 1.05 -11.31 11.65
C LEU A 151 -0.24 -12.09 11.88
N GLU A 152 -0.98 -11.74 12.92
CA GLU A 152 -2.23 -12.41 13.29
C GLU A 152 -3.46 -11.52 13.13
N ALA A 153 -4.61 -12.15 12.88
CA ALA A 153 -5.93 -11.52 12.81
C ALA A 153 -6.00 -10.36 11.80
N MET A 154 -5.30 -10.51 10.68
CA MET A 154 -5.27 -9.47 9.64
C MET A 154 -6.60 -9.42 8.89
N LYS A 155 -7.21 -8.24 8.84
CA LYS A 155 -8.44 -8.01 8.06
C LYS A 155 -8.20 -8.20 6.56
N PRO A 156 -9.23 -8.63 5.79
CA PRO A 156 -9.11 -8.86 4.34
C PRO A 156 -8.59 -7.62 3.58
N GLU A 157 -9.03 -6.42 3.97
CA GLU A 157 -8.62 -5.16 3.35
C GLU A 157 -7.13 -4.87 3.54
N ILE A 158 -6.61 -5.17 4.74
CA ILE A 158 -5.20 -5.02 5.05
C ILE A 158 -4.38 -6.08 4.31
N ARG A 159 -4.85 -7.33 4.32
CA ARG A 159 -4.20 -8.43 3.60
C ARG A 159 -4.06 -8.13 2.11
N LYS A 160 -5.09 -7.56 1.50
CA LYS A 160 -5.07 -7.14 0.09
C LYS A 160 -3.95 -6.13 -0.20
N ILE A 161 -3.64 -5.23 0.74
CA ILE A 161 -2.52 -4.28 0.58
C ILE A 161 -1.19 -5.03 0.54
N PHE A 162 -0.98 -6.01 1.43
CA PHE A 162 0.22 -6.84 1.43
C PHE A 162 0.37 -7.65 0.14
N ASP A 163 -0.73 -8.20 -0.37
CA ASP A 163 -0.75 -8.96 -1.63
C ASP A 163 -0.41 -8.05 -2.83
N MET A 164 -1.03 -6.88 -2.90
CA MET A 164 -0.79 -5.92 -3.99
C MET A 164 0.63 -5.35 -4.01
N THR A 165 1.27 -5.25 -2.86
CA THR A 165 2.65 -4.75 -2.72
C THR A 165 3.70 -5.86 -2.83
N GLY A 166 3.27 -7.12 -3.00
CA GLY A 166 4.17 -8.28 -3.04
C GLY A 166 4.80 -8.63 -1.69
N CYS A 167 4.31 -8.03 -0.60
CA CYS A 167 4.88 -8.23 0.74
C CYS A 167 4.37 -9.48 1.45
N SER A 168 3.30 -10.10 0.96
CA SER A 168 2.70 -11.30 1.59
C SER A 168 3.69 -12.44 1.75
N GLY A 169 4.62 -12.62 0.82
CA GLY A 169 5.66 -13.64 0.90
C GLY A 169 6.76 -13.37 1.93
N LEU A 170 6.81 -12.15 2.50
CA LEU A 170 7.82 -11.78 3.50
C LEU A 170 7.40 -12.13 4.92
N PHE A 171 6.12 -12.38 5.16
CA PHE A 171 5.56 -12.57 6.49
C PHE A 171 4.84 -13.91 6.61
N THR A 172 4.90 -14.49 7.81
CA THR A 172 3.97 -15.56 8.20
C THR A 172 2.68 -14.90 8.66
N VAL A 173 1.55 -15.24 8.02
CA VAL A 173 0.22 -14.71 8.34
C VAL A 173 -0.67 -15.83 8.86
N ARG A 174 -1.32 -15.62 9.99
CA ARG A 174 -2.29 -16.54 10.62
C ARG A 174 -3.64 -15.87 10.84
#